data_7b639a04ce3f601994f277b3d3dff0cc
#
_entry.id   7b639a04ce3f601994f277b3d3dff0cc
#
_cell.length_a   1.000
_cell.length_b   1.000
_cell.length_c   1.000
_cell.angle_alpha   90.00
_cell.angle_beta   90.00
_cell.angle_gamma   90.00
#
_symmetry.space_group_name_H-M   'P 1'
#
loop_
_entity.id
_entity.type
_entity.pdbx_description
1 polymer ?
#
loop_
_entity_poly.entity_id
_entity_poly.type
_entity_poly.pdbx_seq_one_letter_code
_entity_poly.pdbx_strand_id
1 'polypeptide(L)'
;MHITVDPRLKYNYASWYLLGLQQIGGSIEYNVMPFVGLSYKDTPDYNSGFGFIIKEGNVTKKVFVDTEDVAKVFKDRYEWCDVYGMVNPTEEQVRQYDKLIPIGPECGVTLGSQLATVLKCVRLYLKGARYTNIPFKTCLKDYLYTNIRRRPISDYENSIIVRKNYIFHASTLWYNEFAATDTNKYRGEFLKACQRAGLEIEGGLF
;
A
#
# COMPACT_ATOMS: atom_id res chain seq x y z
N MET A 1 15.38 12.89 13.64
CA MET A 1 14.82 11.56 13.32
C MET A 1 15.44 11.04 12.04
N HIS A 2 15.85 9.76 11.99
CA HIS A 2 16.39 9.08 10.81
C HIS A 2 15.52 7.85 10.50
N ILE A 3 15.18 7.65 9.22
CA ILE A 3 14.28 6.58 8.79
C ILE A 3 15.00 5.74 7.74
N THR A 4 15.20 4.45 8.03
CA THR A 4 15.74 3.48 7.07
C THR A 4 14.60 2.66 6.52
N VAL A 5 14.45 2.60 5.20
CA VAL A 5 13.36 1.91 4.50
C VAL A 5 13.92 0.76 3.66
N ASP A 6 13.26 -0.38 3.70
CA ASP A 6 13.57 -1.51 2.82
C ASP A 6 13.30 -1.14 1.35
N PRO A 7 14.31 -1.15 0.47
CA PRO A 7 14.13 -0.82 -0.94
C PRO A 7 13.35 -1.86 -1.74
N ARG A 8 13.10 -3.07 -1.19
CA ARG A 8 12.34 -4.16 -1.84
C ARG A 8 10.83 -3.96 -1.77
N LEU A 9 10.37 -2.75 -1.56
CA LEU A 9 8.96 -2.39 -1.48
C LEU A 9 8.28 -2.32 -2.85
N LYS A 10 6.97 -2.54 -2.89
CA LYS A 10 6.14 -2.21 -4.05
C LYS A 10 5.76 -0.73 -3.98
N TYR A 11 6.43 0.08 -4.79
CA TYR A 11 6.33 1.54 -4.70
C TYR A 11 4.89 2.06 -4.81
N ASN A 12 4.07 1.43 -5.66
CA ASN A 12 2.67 1.82 -5.82
C ASN A 12 1.89 1.77 -4.48
N TYR A 13 2.09 0.73 -3.69
CA TYR A 13 1.44 0.58 -2.39
C TYR A 13 2.15 1.37 -1.28
N ALA A 14 3.47 1.50 -1.36
CA ALA A 14 4.26 2.19 -0.35
C ALA A 14 4.27 3.71 -0.51
N SER A 15 3.96 4.26 -1.69
CA SER A 15 4.16 5.69 -2.00
C SER A 15 3.41 6.63 -1.05
N TRP A 16 2.19 6.27 -0.65
CA TRP A 16 1.41 7.03 0.32
C TRP A 16 2.10 7.13 1.68
N TYR A 17 2.56 5.99 2.20
CA TYR A 17 3.27 5.95 3.48
C TYR A 17 4.63 6.64 3.39
N LEU A 18 5.35 6.49 2.27
CA LEU A 18 6.61 7.19 2.04
C LEU A 18 6.42 8.71 2.03
N LEU A 19 5.31 9.20 1.47
CA LEU A 19 4.95 10.61 1.54
C LEU A 19 4.72 11.06 3.00
N GLY A 20 3.95 10.29 3.77
CA GLY A 20 3.76 10.56 5.20
C GLY A 20 5.07 10.60 5.98
N LEU A 21 5.98 9.64 5.74
CA LEU A 21 7.30 9.62 6.36
C LEU A 21 8.16 10.85 5.98
N GLN A 22 8.02 11.37 4.76
CA GLN A 22 8.68 12.62 4.35
C GLN A 22 8.10 13.84 5.07
N GLN A 23 6.77 13.89 5.24
CA GLN A 23 6.08 15.02 5.88
C GLN A 23 6.41 15.14 7.38
N ILE A 24 6.61 14.04 8.07
CA ILE A 24 7.02 14.08 9.48
C ILE A 24 8.49 14.52 9.69
N GLY A 25 9.20 14.89 8.64
CA GLY A 25 10.49 15.57 8.71
C GLY A 25 11.71 14.68 8.96
N GLY A 26 11.60 13.38 8.70
CA GLY A 26 12.72 12.45 8.81
C GLY A 26 13.63 12.44 7.58
N SER A 27 14.93 12.25 7.79
CA SER A 27 15.83 11.87 6.71
C SER A 27 15.56 10.41 6.32
N ILE A 28 15.23 10.15 5.04
CA ILE A 28 14.94 8.81 4.55
C ILE A 28 16.14 8.24 3.82
N GLU A 29 16.64 7.11 4.32
CA GLU A 29 17.64 6.27 3.67
C GLU A 29 16.99 4.96 3.18
N TYR A 30 17.39 4.49 2.00
CA TYR A 30 17.00 3.17 1.48
C TYR A 30 18.19 2.21 1.58
N ASN A 31 18.07 1.21 2.45
CA ASN A 31 19.12 0.23 2.71
C ASN A 31 18.50 -1.14 3.00
N VAL A 32 18.91 -2.17 2.27
CA VAL A 32 18.37 -3.53 2.41
C VAL A 32 18.93 -4.28 3.61
N MET A 33 20.12 -3.93 4.07
CA MET A 33 20.86 -4.74 5.07
C MET A 33 20.10 -4.99 6.37
N PRO A 34 19.41 -4.01 6.98
CA PRO A 34 18.65 -4.25 8.22
C PRO A 34 17.42 -5.18 8.03
N PHE A 35 17.04 -5.47 6.79
CA PHE A 35 15.82 -6.20 6.44
C PHE A 35 16.09 -7.55 5.75
N VAL A 36 17.35 -7.98 5.67
CA VAL A 36 17.73 -9.24 4.97
C VAL A 36 17.03 -10.46 5.55
N GLY A 37 16.72 -10.45 6.86
CA GLY A 37 15.97 -11.51 7.52
C GLY A 37 14.46 -11.53 7.23
N LEU A 38 13.92 -10.46 6.64
CA LEU A 38 12.53 -10.44 6.22
C LEU A 38 12.35 -11.21 4.92
N SER A 39 11.55 -12.28 4.98
CA SER A 39 11.17 -13.04 3.80
C SER A 39 9.90 -12.47 3.18
N TYR A 40 9.93 -12.21 1.89
CA TYR A 40 8.75 -11.82 1.11
C TYR A 40 8.33 -12.94 0.15
N LYS A 41 8.72 -14.18 0.46
CA LYS A 41 8.60 -15.34 -0.47
C LYS A 41 7.18 -15.86 -0.66
N ASP A 42 6.25 -15.46 0.21
CA ASP A 42 4.90 -16.03 0.23
C ASP A 42 3.94 -15.42 -0.81
N THR A 43 4.38 -14.39 -1.53
CA THR A 43 3.64 -13.82 -2.64
C THR A 43 4.48 -13.92 -3.91
N PRO A 44 4.03 -14.68 -4.93
CA PRO A 44 4.83 -14.94 -6.14
C PRO A 44 5.14 -13.69 -6.96
N ASP A 45 4.39 -12.60 -6.79
CA ASP A 45 4.47 -11.48 -7.69
C ASP A 45 5.04 -10.19 -7.09
N TYR A 46 4.88 -9.92 -5.78
CA TYR A 46 5.36 -8.69 -5.13
C TYR A 46 5.32 -8.76 -3.61
N ASN A 47 6.17 -7.96 -2.98
CA ASN A 47 6.08 -7.67 -1.57
C ASN A 47 4.83 -6.83 -1.29
N SER A 48 3.80 -7.43 -0.75
CA SER A 48 2.55 -6.77 -0.35
C SER A 48 2.70 -6.01 0.97
N GLY A 49 3.88 -5.54 1.25
CA GLY A 49 4.19 -4.77 2.44
C GLY A 49 5.64 -4.33 2.40
N PHE A 50 6.04 -3.55 3.39
CA PHE A 50 7.43 -3.13 3.52
C PHE A 50 7.80 -2.81 4.97
N GLY A 51 9.07 -3.02 5.30
CA GLY A 51 9.65 -2.66 6.58
C GLY A 51 10.32 -1.30 6.55
N PHE A 52 10.25 -0.58 7.66
CA PHE A 52 11.11 0.56 7.91
C PHE A 52 11.51 0.65 9.39
N ILE A 53 12.61 1.33 9.64
CA ILE A 53 13.16 1.53 11.00
C ILE A 53 13.24 3.01 11.25
N ILE A 54 12.64 3.47 12.35
CA ILE A 54 12.75 4.86 12.82
C ILE A 54 13.77 4.89 13.94
N LYS A 55 14.73 5.81 13.85
CA LYS A 55 15.70 6.09 14.91
C LYS A 55 15.64 7.56 15.31
N GLU A 56 15.39 7.79 16.60
CA GLU A 56 15.38 9.13 17.17
C GLU A 56 16.06 9.12 18.54
N GLY A 57 17.18 9.81 18.64
CA GLY A 57 18.05 9.72 19.84
C GLY A 57 18.46 8.26 20.09
N ASN A 58 18.13 7.76 21.28
CA ASN A 58 18.42 6.37 21.69
C ASN A 58 17.26 5.41 21.40
N VAL A 59 16.15 5.90 20.86
CA VAL A 59 14.98 5.07 20.55
C VAL A 59 15.08 4.55 19.12
N THR A 60 14.91 3.23 18.97
CA THR A 60 14.81 2.58 17.67
C THR A 60 13.53 1.77 17.63
N LYS A 61 12.72 1.95 16.60
CA LYS A 61 11.48 1.20 16.37
C LYS A 61 11.47 0.61 14.98
N LYS A 62 11.15 -0.67 14.89
CA LYS A 62 10.94 -1.41 13.65
C LYS A 62 9.45 -1.45 13.35
N VAL A 63 9.08 -1.00 12.17
CA VAL A 63 7.68 -0.97 11.72
C VAL A 63 7.54 -1.80 10.46
N PHE A 64 6.53 -2.64 10.42
CA PHE A 64 6.13 -3.34 9.21
C PHE A 64 4.74 -2.86 8.78
N VAL A 65 4.59 -2.46 7.52
CA VAL A 65 3.32 -2.10 6.90
C VAL A 65 2.92 -3.24 5.98
N ASP A 66 1.83 -3.91 6.34
CA ASP A 66 1.23 -4.98 5.56
C ASP A 66 0.06 -4.43 4.75
N THR A 67 0.20 -4.45 3.43
CA THR A 67 -0.78 -3.92 2.47
C THR A 67 -1.55 -5.05 1.76
N GLU A 68 -1.53 -6.26 2.32
CA GLU A 68 -2.28 -7.38 1.75
C GLU A 68 -3.78 -7.26 2.04
N ASP A 69 -4.58 -7.65 1.05
CA ASP A 69 -6.04 -7.72 1.20
C ASP A 69 -6.50 -8.92 2.05
N VAL A 70 -5.57 -9.83 2.37
CA VAL A 70 -5.87 -11.04 3.14
C VAL A 70 -5.69 -10.77 4.62
N ALA A 71 -6.70 -11.09 5.43
CA ALA A 71 -6.64 -10.99 6.88
C ALA A 71 -5.75 -12.11 7.49
N LYS A 72 -4.44 -12.06 7.20
CA LYS A 72 -3.45 -13.01 7.70
C LYS A 72 -2.26 -12.28 8.28
N VAL A 73 -1.93 -12.55 9.53
CA VAL A 73 -0.70 -12.05 10.16
C VAL A 73 0.46 -12.99 9.81
N PHE A 74 1.50 -12.46 9.18
CA PHE A 74 2.69 -13.22 8.83
C PHE A 74 3.66 -13.23 10.01
N LYS A 75 3.91 -14.41 10.56
CA LYS A 75 4.64 -14.62 11.80
C LYS A 75 6.05 -14.02 11.77
N ASP A 76 6.80 -14.25 10.71
CA ASP A 76 8.17 -13.74 10.54
C ASP A 76 8.25 -12.21 10.56
N ARG A 77 7.29 -11.55 9.90
CA ARG A 77 7.16 -10.08 9.85
C ARG A 77 6.74 -9.52 11.20
N TYR A 78 5.77 -10.17 11.85
CA TYR A 78 5.27 -9.80 13.17
C TYR A 78 6.35 -9.94 14.27
N GLU A 79 7.14 -11.01 14.23
CA GLU A 79 8.23 -11.22 15.17
C GLU A 79 9.37 -10.23 14.96
N TRP A 80 9.62 -9.83 13.70
CA TRP A 80 10.67 -8.87 13.35
C TRP A 80 10.38 -7.45 13.83
N CYS A 81 9.12 -6.99 13.81
CA CYS A 81 8.76 -5.60 14.07
C CYS A 81 8.35 -5.34 15.53
N ASP A 82 8.40 -4.07 15.92
CA ASP A 82 7.81 -3.55 17.16
C ASP A 82 6.36 -3.08 16.94
N VAL A 83 6.03 -2.69 15.70
CA VAL A 83 4.68 -2.26 15.27
C VAL A 83 4.35 -2.91 13.93
N TYR A 84 3.20 -3.56 13.86
CA TYR A 84 2.67 -4.21 12.66
C TYR A 84 1.42 -3.49 12.18
N GLY A 85 1.55 -2.64 11.17
CA GLY A 85 0.42 -1.97 10.54
C GLY A 85 -0.22 -2.88 9.50
N MET A 86 -1.54 -3.12 9.60
CA MET A 86 -2.27 -4.00 8.68
C MET A 86 -3.51 -3.30 8.12
N VAL A 87 -3.74 -3.41 6.82
CA VAL A 87 -4.83 -2.71 6.13
C VAL A 87 -6.20 -3.33 6.45
N ASN A 88 -6.29 -4.65 6.48
CA ASN A 88 -7.56 -5.37 6.68
C ASN A 88 -7.53 -6.35 7.86
N PRO A 89 -7.20 -5.92 9.10
CA PRO A 89 -7.25 -6.81 10.24
C PRO A 89 -8.69 -7.07 10.67
N THR A 90 -8.97 -8.28 11.16
CA THR A 90 -10.21 -8.56 11.87
C THR A 90 -10.16 -7.99 13.28
N GLU A 91 -11.33 -7.75 13.89
CA GLU A 91 -11.39 -7.32 15.30
C GLU A 91 -10.74 -8.32 16.25
N GLU A 92 -10.85 -9.61 15.96
CA GLU A 92 -10.21 -10.67 16.73
C GLU A 92 -8.68 -10.57 16.67
N GLN A 93 -8.12 -10.32 15.48
CA GLN A 93 -6.68 -10.13 15.30
C GLN A 93 -6.17 -8.90 16.05
N VAL A 94 -6.90 -7.79 16.02
CA VAL A 94 -6.52 -6.58 16.77
C VAL A 94 -6.49 -6.84 18.28
N ARG A 95 -7.37 -7.70 18.79
CA ARG A 95 -7.36 -8.09 20.22
C ARG A 95 -6.26 -9.11 20.55
N GLN A 96 -5.93 -9.98 19.62
CA GLN A 96 -4.97 -11.07 19.81
C GLN A 96 -3.51 -10.63 19.72
N TYR A 97 -3.21 -9.69 18.81
CA TYR A 97 -1.85 -9.28 18.47
C TYR A 97 -1.54 -7.89 19.00
N ASP A 98 -0.75 -7.81 20.06
CA ASP A 98 -0.42 -6.57 20.79
C ASP A 98 0.35 -5.52 19.97
N LYS A 99 1.12 -5.94 18.97
CA LYS A 99 1.85 -5.04 18.07
C LYS A 99 1.03 -4.58 16.85
N LEU A 100 -0.15 -5.18 16.63
CA LEU A 100 -0.95 -4.93 15.45
C LEU A 100 -1.78 -3.66 15.61
N ILE A 101 -1.67 -2.78 14.63
CA ILE A 101 -2.51 -1.58 14.51
C ILE A 101 -3.25 -1.60 13.17
N PRO A 102 -4.55 -1.32 13.15
CA PRO A 102 -5.27 -1.13 11.90
C PRO A 102 -4.79 0.16 11.22
N ILE A 103 -4.51 0.07 9.92
CA ILE A 103 -4.16 1.21 9.08
C ILE A 103 -5.16 1.32 7.93
N GLY A 104 -5.32 2.53 7.40
CA GLY A 104 -6.20 2.74 6.25
C GLY A 104 -5.64 2.12 4.96
N PRO A 105 -6.51 1.88 3.96
CA PRO A 105 -6.07 1.44 2.65
C PRO A 105 -5.16 2.49 2.01
N GLU A 106 -4.15 2.02 1.30
CA GLU A 106 -3.22 2.88 0.60
C GLU A 106 -3.81 3.43 -0.71
N CYS A 107 -3.41 4.67 -1.02
CA CYS A 107 -3.62 5.27 -2.33
C CYS A 107 -2.26 5.50 -2.98
N GLY A 108 -2.04 4.96 -4.18
CA GLY A 108 -0.80 5.24 -4.89
C GLY A 108 -0.72 6.71 -5.32
N VAL A 109 0.37 7.37 -5.01
CA VAL A 109 0.64 8.76 -5.39
C VAL A 109 2.02 8.88 -6.04
N THR A 110 2.20 9.89 -6.89
CA THR A 110 3.53 10.21 -7.40
C THR A 110 4.25 11.12 -6.41
N LEU A 111 5.52 10.81 -6.16
CA LEU A 111 6.39 11.65 -5.32
C LEU A 111 7.29 12.51 -6.23
N GLY A 112 6.81 13.69 -6.58
CA GLY A 112 7.47 14.60 -7.51
C GLY A 112 7.03 14.41 -8.97
N SER A 113 7.90 14.73 -9.92
CA SER A 113 7.60 14.53 -11.35
C SER A 113 7.60 13.06 -11.75
N GLN A 114 6.95 12.73 -12.87
CA GLN A 114 6.93 11.36 -13.41
C GLN A 114 8.35 10.81 -13.64
N LEU A 115 9.24 11.62 -14.19
CA LEU A 115 10.63 11.23 -14.42
C LEU A 115 11.36 10.94 -13.10
N ALA A 116 11.19 11.77 -12.09
CA ALA A 116 11.76 11.56 -10.77
C ALA A 116 11.24 10.27 -10.13
N THR A 117 9.95 9.98 -10.30
CA THR A 117 9.32 8.75 -9.81
C THR A 117 9.92 7.51 -10.50
N VAL A 118 10.07 7.56 -11.81
CA VAL A 118 10.72 6.48 -12.60
C VAL A 118 12.14 6.23 -12.12
N LEU A 119 12.96 7.28 -12.03
CA LEU A 119 14.35 7.18 -11.59
C LEU A 119 14.45 6.64 -10.16
N LYS A 120 13.53 7.05 -9.28
CA LYS A 120 13.44 6.54 -7.92
C LYS A 120 13.12 5.04 -7.89
N CYS A 121 12.14 4.58 -8.67
CA CYS A 121 11.80 3.15 -8.75
C CYS A 121 12.97 2.31 -9.26
N VAL A 122 13.66 2.74 -10.31
CA VAL A 122 14.86 2.06 -10.81
C VAL A 122 15.95 2.01 -9.75
N ARG A 123 16.21 3.12 -9.07
CA ARG A 123 17.22 3.19 -7.99
C ARG A 123 16.86 2.27 -6.82
N LEU A 124 15.60 2.19 -6.42
CA LEU A 124 15.14 1.30 -5.36
C LEU A 124 15.34 -0.16 -5.77
N TYR A 125 14.95 -0.53 -6.99
CA TYR A 125 15.19 -1.86 -7.51
C TYR A 125 16.68 -2.23 -7.46
N LEU A 126 17.55 -1.39 -7.97
CA LEU A 126 19.00 -1.65 -7.99
C LEU A 126 19.58 -1.86 -6.58
N LYS A 127 19.07 -1.12 -5.58
CA LYS A 127 19.48 -1.29 -4.18
C LYS A 127 19.02 -2.61 -3.57
N GLY A 128 17.89 -3.16 -4.00
CA GLY A 128 17.31 -4.42 -3.51
C GLY A 128 17.59 -5.64 -4.39
N ALA A 129 18.12 -5.47 -5.61
CA ALA A 129 18.16 -6.49 -6.66
C ALA A 129 18.81 -7.83 -6.27
N ARG A 130 19.83 -7.81 -5.41
CA ARG A 130 20.51 -9.04 -4.93
C ARG A 130 19.69 -9.83 -3.92
N TYR A 131 18.65 -9.23 -3.35
CA TYR A 131 17.84 -9.78 -2.27
C TYR A 131 16.36 -9.94 -2.64
N THR A 132 16.02 -9.81 -3.92
CA THR A 132 14.69 -10.02 -4.45
C THR A 132 14.73 -11.01 -5.61
N ASN A 133 13.67 -11.81 -5.76
CA ASN A 133 13.50 -12.71 -6.89
C ASN A 133 12.66 -12.07 -8.02
N ILE A 134 12.24 -10.81 -7.85
CA ILE A 134 11.42 -10.10 -8.83
C ILE A 134 12.29 -9.69 -10.02
N PRO A 135 11.98 -10.12 -11.25
CA PRO A 135 12.73 -9.71 -12.42
C PRO A 135 12.61 -8.20 -12.66
N PHE A 136 13.70 -7.57 -13.12
CA PHE A 136 13.69 -6.12 -13.44
C PHE A 136 12.57 -5.73 -14.40
N LYS A 137 12.28 -6.58 -15.41
CA LYS A 137 11.19 -6.34 -16.37
C LYS A 137 9.83 -6.24 -15.67
N THR A 138 9.56 -7.11 -14.68
CA THR A 138 8.33 -7.08 -13.89
C THR A 138 8.25 -5.84 -13.03
N CYS A 139 9.36 -5.52 -12.33
CA CYS A 139 9.48 -4.29 -11.57
C CYS A 139 9.21 -3.06 -12.47
N LEU A 140 9.89 -2.97 -13.60
CA LEU A 140 9.75 -1.86 -14.53
C LEU A 140 8.30 -1.73 -15.05
N LYS A 141 7.68 -2.82 -15.47
CA LYS A 141 6.32 -2.85 -15.99
C LYS A 141 5.31 -2.36 -14.95
N ASP A 142 5.35 -2.92 -13.74
CA ASP A 142 4.32 -2.65 -12.73
C ASP A 142 4.56 -1.29 -12.04
N TYR A 143 5.82 -0.96 -11.74
CA TYR A 143 6.13 0.32 -11.10
C TYR A 143 6.01 1.51 -12.05
N LEU A 144 6.56 1.40 -13.24
CA LEU A 144 6.49 2.49 -14.20
C LEU A 144 5.06 2.74 -14.67
N TYR A 145 4.39 1.68 -15.11
CA TYR A 145 3.05 1.77 -15.64
C TYR A 145 2.05 2.30 -14.61
N THR A 146 2.12 1.77 -13.39
CA THR A 146 1.21 2.18 -12.32
C THR A 146 1.53 3.59 -11.83
N ASN A 147 2.81 3.91 -11.64
CA ASN A 147 3.21 5.22 -11.13
C ASN A 147 3.04 6.36 -12.13
N ILE A 148 3.22 6.13 -13.43
CA ILE A 148 2.96 7.13 -14.46
C ILE A 148 1.47 7.53 -14.49
N ARG A 149 0.57 6.62 -14.12
CA ARG A 149 -0.89 6.88 -14.08
C ARG A 149 -1.37 7.49 -12.76
N ARG A 150 -0.54 7.55 -11.73
CA ARG A 150 -0.92 8.14 -10.45
C ARG A 150 -0.76 9.66 -10.48
N ARG A 151 -1.61 10.32 -9.72
CA ARG A 151 -1.57 11.78 -9.60
C ARG A 151 -0.66 12.22 -8.45
N PRO A 152 -0.08 13.43 -8.51
CA PRO A 152 0.61 14.01 -7.36
C PRO A 152 -0.39 14.34 -6.26
N ILE A 153 0.08 14.39 -5.01
CA ILE A 153 -0.77 14.72 -3.86
C ILE A 153 -1.43 16.09 -4.01
N SER A 154 -0.76 17.05 -4.64
CA SER A 154 -1.30 18.39 -4.89
C SER A 154 -2.62 18.40 -5.66
N ASP A 155 -2.89 17.38 -6.50
CA ASP A 155 -4.15 17.27 -7.21
C ASP A 155 -5.32 16.96 -6.26
N TYR A 156 -5.02 16.31 -5.14
CA TYR A 156 -6.03 15.99 -4.12
C TYR A 156 -6.17 17.12 -3.09
N GLU A 157 -5.10 17.83 -2.75
CA GLU A 157 -5.11 18.92 -1.78
C GLU A 157 -5.81 20.17 -2.33
N ASN A 158 -5.67 20.44 -3.63
CA ASN A 158 -6.24 21.60 -4.30
C ASN A 158 -7.62 21.34 -4.93
N SER A 159 -8.18 20.13 -4.75
CA SER A 159 -9.51 19.85 -5.28
C SER A 159 -10.57 20.67 -4.55
N ILE A 160 -11.26 21.55 -5.26
CA ILE A 160 -12.48 22.19 -4.75
C ILE A 160 -13.52 21.07 -4.64
N ILE A 161 -13.83 20.66 -3.42
CA ILE A 161 -14.88 19.68 -3.16
C ILE A 161 -16.21 20.38 -3.41
N VAL A 162 -16.71 20.32 -4.62
CA VAL A 162 -18.11 20.62 -4.91
C VAL A 162 -18.94 19.45 -4.37
N ARG A 163 -19.56 19.62 -3.21
CA ARG A 163 -20.49 18.62 -2.67
C ARG A 163 -21.71 18.55 -3.58
N LYS A 164 -21.78 17.49 -4.38
CA LYS A 164 -22.98 17.10 -5.10
C LYS A 164 -23.70 16.02 -4.31
N ASN A 165 -25.02 16.04 -4.35
CA ASN A 165 -25.86 15.00 -3.73
C ASN A 165 -25.91 13.75 -4.64
N TYR A 166 -24.75 13.13 -4.91
CA TYR A 166 -24.69 11.90 -5.69
C TYR A 166 -23.73 10.91 -5.03
N ILE A 167 -23.88 9.65 -5.37
CA ILE A 167 -22.99 8.58 -4.95
C ILE A 167 -22.08 8.22 -6.13
N PHE A 168 -20.77 8.33 -5.93
CA PHE A 168 -19.81 7.76 -6.86
C PHE A 168 -19.49 6.33 -6.46
N HIS A 169 -19.73 5.38 -7.37
CA HIS A 169 -19.40 3.97 -7.17
C HIS A 169 -18.69 3.44 -8.40
N ALA A 170 -17.42 3.09 -8.23
CA ALA A 170 -16.63 2.43 -9.27
C ALA A 170 -15.99 1.17 -8.67
N SER A 171 -16.46 0.00 -9.06
CA SER A 171 -15.95 -1.28 -8.57
C SER A 171 -15.64 -2.21 -9.73
N THR A 172 -14.49 -2.87 -9.67
CA THR A 172 -14.12 -3.92 -10.63
C THR A 172 -14.78 -5.24 -10.24
N LEU A 173 -15.38 -5.92 -11.20
CA LEU A 173 -15.83 -7.28 -11.01
C LEU A 173 -14.61 -8.22 -11.00
N TRP A 174 -14.53 -9.05 -9.98
CA TRP A 174 -13.45 -10.00 -9.84
C TRP A 174 -13.91 -11.37 -10.37
N TYR A 175 -13.09 -11.98 -11.21
CA TYR A 175 -13.39 -13.27 -11.85
C TYR A 175 -12.60 -14.44 -11.26
N ASN A 176 -11.93 -14.23 -10.12
CA ASN A 176 -11.24 -15.32 -9.43
C ASN A 176 -12.17 -16.05 -8.46
N GLU A 177 -11.84 -17.31 -8.15
CA GLU A 177 -12.65 -18.20 -7.33
C GLU A 177 -12.98 -17.66 -5.94
N PHE A 178 -12.11 -16.84 -5.36
CA PHE A 178 -12.27 -16.29 -4.01
C PHE A 178 -13.16 -15.06 -3.94
N ALA A 179 -13.29 -14.31 -5.02
CA ALA A 179 -14.02 -13.04 -5.02
C ALA A 179 -15.37 -13.12 -5.76
N ALA A 180 -15.60 -14.21 -6.48
CA ALA A 180 -16.76 -14.31 -7.37
C ALA A 180 -18.10 -14.38 -6.64
N THR A 181 -18.16 -14.97 -5.44
CA THR A 181 -19.44 -15.25 -4.80
C THR A 181 -19.99 -14.06 -4.01
N ASP A 182 -19.24 -13.55 -3.02
CA ASP A 182 -19.81 -12.57 -2.10
C ASP A 182 -19.46 -11.13 -2.46
N THR A 183 -18.20 -10.84 -2.82
CA THR A 183 -17.78 -9.45 -3.08
C THR A 183 -18.51 -8.86 -4.29
N ASN A 184 -18.62 -9.58 -5.40
CA ASN A 184 -19.33 -9.11 -6.57
C ASN A 184 -20.85 -8.99 -6.31
N LYS A 185 -21.41 -9.90 -5.53
CA LYS A 185 -22.80 -9.84 -5.09
C LYS A 185 -23.08 -8.56 -4.31
N TYR A 186 -22.29 -8.26 -3.27
CA TYR A 186 -22.47 -7.05 -2.47
C TYR A 186 -22.29 -5.75 -3.26
N ARG A 187 -21.34 -5.72 -4.20
CA ARG A 187 -21.18 -4.58 -5.12
C ARG A 187 -22.42 -4.36 -5.97
N GLY A 188 -23.01 -5.43 -6.51
CA GLY A 188 -24.26 -5.36 -7.27
C GLY A 188 -25.48 -4.97 -6.43
N GLU A 189 -25.61 -5.53 -5.23
CA GLU A 189 -26.70 -5.22 -4.31
C GLU A 189 -26.65 -3.77 -3.82
N PHE A 190 -25.45 -3.22 -3.58
CA PHE A 190 -25.27 -1.81 -3.24
C PHE A 190 -25.84 -0.89 -4.33
N LEU A 191 -25.48 -1.12 -5.60
CA LEU A 191 -26.01 -0.33 -6.71
C LEU A 191 -27.55 -0.42 -6.81
N LYS A 192 -28.10 -1.62 -6.70
CA LYS A 192 -29.56 -1.83 -6.69
C LYS A 192 -30.24 -1.12 -5.51
N ALA A 193 -29.61 -1.13 -4.34
CA ALA A 193 -30.14 -0.43 -3.16
C ALA A 193 -30.17 1.09 -3.37
N CYS A 194 -29.12 1.67 -3.92
CA CYS A 194 -29.07 3.09 -4.25
C CYS A 194 -30.13 3.49 -5.30
N GLN A 195 -30.29 2.68 -6.35
CA GLN A 195 -31.33 2.89 -7.37
C GLN A 195 -32.74 2.84 -6.77
N ARG A 196 -33.04 1.86 -5.90
CA ARG A 196 -34.32 1.77 -5.19
C ARG A 196 -34.58 2.97 -4.27
N ALA A 197 -33.52 3.54 -3.71
CA ALA A 197 -33.59 4.74 -2.87
C ALA A 197 -33.70 6.05 -3.69
N GLY A 198 -33.72 5.99 -5.02
CA GLY A 198 -33.79 7.17 -5.89
C GLY A 198 -32.56 8.06 -5.83
N LEU A 199 -31.38 7.50 -5.45
CA LEU A 199 -30.13 8.23 -5.36
C LEU A 199 -29.48 8.36 -6.74
N GLU A 200 -28.90 9.52 -7.03
CA GLU A 200 -28.09 9.73 -8.22
C GLU A 200 -26.77 8.97 -8.07
N ILE A 201 -26.45 8.11 -9.03
CA ILE A 201 -25.26 7.28 -9.01
C ILE A 201 -24.42 7.63 -10.24
N GLU A 202 -23.16 7.98 -9.99
CA GLU A 202 -22.12 8.11 -11.03
C GLU A 202 -21.16 6.93 -10.94
N GLY A 203 -20.85 6.28 -12.07
CA GLY A 203 -19.98 5.10 -12.13
C GLY A 203 -20.73 3.80 -12.40
N GLY A 204 -20.21 2.69 -11.91
CA GLY A 204 -20.79 1.36 -12.15
C GLY A 204 -19.87 0.21 -11.76
N LEU A 205 -20.20 -0.97 -12.29
CA LEU A 205 -19.35 -2.17 -12.22
C LEU A 205 -18.56 -2.32 -13.52
N PHE A 206 -17.25 -2.59 -13.43
CA PHE A 206 -16.32 -2.68 -14.56
C PHE A 206 -15.58 -4.02 -14.54
#